data_717d0b8597dbd56b4bc2db31b7ca8faa
#
_entry.id   717d0b8597dbd56b4bc2db31b7ca8faa
#
_cell.length_a   1.000
_cell.length_b   1.000
_cell.length_c   1.000
_cell.angle_alpha   90.00
_cell.angle_beta   90.00
_cell.angle_gamma   90.00
#
_symmetry.space_group_name_H-M   'P 1'
#
loop_
_entity.id
_entity.type
_entity.pdbx_description
1 polymer ?
#
loop_
_entity_poly.entity_id
_entity_poly.type
_entity_poly.pdbx_seq_one_letter_code
_entity_poly.pdbx_strand_id
1 'polypeptide(L)'
;WGGAGGRGARGVRGGRVVEARGGVTTLNPAVSGDGMFVAVANYLPHSLVLLDADHNVLKVHPVKDKEGKQSSRVSAVYTAEPRRSFVAALKDVKEAWEVSYDPKAPEIPAGVIHDFQYREGAFVPGFLNPKRSILDDYLDDFFCTPDYNEVMGASREGGKGQVVHLDVRRTIATFDLPGMPHLGSGITWM
;
A
#
# COMPACT_ATOMS: atom_id res chain seq x y z
N TRP A 1 -7.83 -13.27 -31.58
CA TRP A 1 -7.71 -11.91 -32.05
C TRP A 1 -8.32 -10.96 -31.03
N GLY A 2 -7.71 -10.69 -30.00
CA GLY A 2 -8.11 -9.72 -28.98
C GLY A 2 -6.92 -9.43 -28.14
N GLY A 3 -6.23 -8.33 -28.45
CA GLY A 3 -5.18 -7.82 -27.57
C GLY A 3 -5.81 -7.48 -26.23
N ALA A 4 -5.37 -8.15 -25.19
CA ALA A 4 -5.67 -7.77 -23.81
C ALA A 4 -4.97 -6.43 -23.55
N GLY A 5 -5.68 -5.33 -23.81
CA GLY A 5 -5.24 -3.99 -23.46
C GLY A 5 -5.23 -3.85 -21.93
N GLY A 6 -4.05 -3.83 -21.34
CA GLY A 6 -3.91 -3.46 -19.93
C GLY A 6 -4.55 -2.09 -19.70
N ARG A 7 -5.39 -1.99 -18.67
CA ARG A 7 -6.01 -0.70 -18.30
C ARG A 7 -4.94 0.17 -17.63
N GLY A 8 -4.56 1.25 -18.30
CA GLY A 8 -3.71 2.29 -17.71
C GLY A 8 -4.52 3.22 -16.81
N ALA A 9 -3.87 3.83 -15.86
CA ALA A 9 -4.45 4.93 -15.10
C ALA A 9 -4.59 6.16 -16.02
N ARG A 10 -5.77 6.81 -16.00
CA ARG A 10 -6.02 8.05 -16.73
C ARG A 10 -6.17 9.19 -15.74
N GLY A 11 -5.31 10.16 -15.84
CA GLY A 11 -5.41 11.41 -15.10
C GLY A 11 -5.73 12.58 -16.04
N VAL A 12 -6.58 13.49 -15.60
CA VAL A 12 -6.88 14.71 -16.34
C VAL A 12 -6.34 15.90 -15.57
N ARG A 13 -5.33 16.57 -16.13
CA ARG A 13 -4.84 17.84 -15.63
C ARG A 13 -4.85 18.86 -16.76
N GLY A 14 -5.64 19.91 -16.63
CA GLY A 14 -5.71 20.97 -17.64
C GLY A 14 -6.17 20.50 -19.04
N GLY A 15 -7.06 19.49 -19.11
CA GLY A 15 -7.59 18.96 -20.37
C GLY A 15 -6.64 17.96 -21.10
N ARG A 16 -5.47 17.69 -20.57
CA ARG A 16 -4.56 16.68 -21.13
C ARG A 16 -4.84 15.31 -20.52
N VAL A 17 -5.12 14.32 -21.36
CA VAL A 17 -5.22 12.92 -20.96
C VAL A 17 -3.85 12.27 -21.16
N VAL A 18 -3.29 11.69 -20.08
CA VAL A 18 -2.04 10.94 -20.13
C VAL A 18 -2.34 9.48 -19.80
N GLU A 19 -1.82 8.57 -20.60
CA GLU A 19 -1.94 7.13 -20.37
C GLU A 19 -0.58 6.56 -19.95
N ALA A 20 -0.56 5.84 -18.83
CA ALA A 20 0.60 5.08 -18.39
C ALA A 20 0.23 3.60 -18.23
N ARG A 21 1.13 2.69 -18.60
CA ARG A 21 0.92 1.26 -18.39
C ARG A 21 1.28 0.91 -16.94
N GLY A 22 0.26 0.67 -16.11
CA GLY A 22 0.43 0.24 -14.72
C GLY A 22 0.68 -1.27 -14.57
N GLY A 23 0.05 -2.07 -15.41
CA GLY A 23 0.09 -3.54 -15.35
C GLY A 23 -1.01 -4.18 -16.21
N VAL A 24 -1.04 -5.51 -16.28
CA VAL A 24 -2.06 -6.25 -17.02
C VAL A 24 -3.40 -6.24 -16.30
N THR A 25 -3.37 -6.34 -14.98
CA THR A 25 -4.56 -6.28 -14.11
C THR A 25 -4.30 -5.30 -12.97
N THR A 26 -4.63 -4.04 -13.23
CA THR A 26 -4.58 -2.96 -12.23
C THR A 26 -5.90 -2.91 -11.48
N LEU A 27 -5.86 -2.84 -10.15
CA LEU A 27 -7.06 -2.80 -9.33
C LEU A 27 -7.52 -1.38 -9.08
N ASN A 28 -6.74 -0.62 -8.33
CA ASN A 28 -7.05 0.79 -8.07
C ASN A 28 -5.77 1.64 -7.97
N PRO A 29 -5.82 2.88 -8.43
CA PRO A 29 -4.81 3.88 -8.16
C PRO A 29 -5.17 4.68 -6.90
N ALA A 30 -4.15 5.18 -6.20
CA ALA A 30 -4.27 6.21 -5.16
C ALA A 30 -3.40 7.40 -5.55
N VAL A 31 -3.93 8.61 -5.36
CA VAL A 31 -3.22 9.86 -5.66
C VAL A 31 -2.81 10.50 -4.34
N SER A 32 -1.57 11.00 -4.24
CA SER A 32 -1.11 11.72 -3.05
C SER A 32 -1.90 13.01 -2.81
N GLY A 33 -2.02 13.44 -1.55
CA GLY A 33 -2.80 14.64 -1.20
C GLY A 33 -2.30 15.92 -1.90
N ASP A 34 -1.01 15.99 -2.20
CA ASP A 34 -0.42 17.10 -2.98
C ASP A 34 -0.56 16.92 -4.51
N GLY A 35 -1.08 15.79 -4.98
CA GLY A 35 -1.26 15.48 -6.38
C GLY A 35 0.03 15.18 -7.15
N MET A 36 1.17 15.04 -6.46
CA MET A 36 2.47 14.87 -7.09
C MET A 36 2.84 13.44 -7.38
N PHE A 37 2.17 12.48 -6.72
CA PHE A 37 2.47 11.05 -6.83
C PHE A 37 1.22 10.23 -7.02
N VAL A 38 1.37 9.11 -7.72
CA VAL A 38 0.31 8.11 -7.90
C VAL A 38 0.87 6.74 -7.56
N ALA A 39 0.16 6.00 -6.70
CA ALA A 39 0.43 4.59 -6.44
C ALA A 39 -0.57 3.72 -7.19
N VAL A 40 -0.09 2.68 -7.85
CA VAL A 40 -0.89 1.77 -8.67
C VAL A 40 -0.74 0.34 -8.15
N ALA A 41 -1.84 -0.22 -7.67
CA ALA A 41 -1.92 -1.60 -7.19
C ALA A 41 -2.13 -2.57 -8.35
N ASN A 42 -1.28 -3.57 -8.48
CA ASN A 42 -1.36 -4.56 -9.55
C ASN A 42 -1.55 -5.98 -9.02
N TYR A 43 -2.42 -6.73 -9.70
CA TYR A 43 -2.52 -8.17 -9.52
C TYR A 43 -1.50 -8.91 -10.40
N LEU A 44 -1.27 -8.43 -11.63
CA LEU A 44 -0.29 -8.97 -12.55
C LEU A 44 0.44 -7.84 -13.30
N PRO A 45 1.78 -7.80 -13.22
CA PRO A 45 2.62 -8.57 -12.28
C PRO A 45 2.35 -8.16 -10.84
N HIS A 46 2.65 -9.02 -9.87
CA HIS A 46 2.54 -8.73 -8.44
C HIS A 46 3.45 -7.54 -8.08
N SER A 47 2.93 -6.34 -8.16
CA SER A 47 3.72 -5.11 -7.99
C SER A 47 2.91 -3.94 -7.47
N LEU A 48 3.59 -3.04 -6.79
CA LEU A 48 3.14 -1.69 -6.49
C LEU A 48 4.00 -0.73 -7.32
N VAL A 49 3.38 0.06 -8.18
CA VAL A 49 4.05 1.01 -9.06
C VAL A 49 3.81 2.42 -8.57
N LEU A 50 4.86 3.22 -8.48
CA LEU A 50 4.80 4.62 -8.10
C LEU A 50 5.12 5.48 -9.31
N LEU A 51 4.28 6.46 -9.59
CA LEU A 51 4.37 7.40 -10.69
C LEU A 51 4.47 8.83 -10.14
N ASP A 52 5.05 9.72 -10.93
CA ASP A 52 4.94 11.16 -10.71
C ASP A 52 3.63 11.75 -11.27
N ALA A 53 3.44 13.05 -11.12
CA ALA A 53 2.26 13.77 -11.61
C ALA A 53 2.13 13.75 -13.15
N ASP A 54 3.21 13.53 -13.87
CA ASP A 54 3.23 13.40 -15.34
C ASP A 54 3.11 11.94 -15.79
N HIS A 55 2.84 11.03 -14.84
CA HIS A 55 2.70 9.58 -15.03
C HIS A 55 3.99 8.86 -15.48
N ASN A 56 5.15 9.46 -15.23
CA ASN A 56 6.40 8.75 -15.40
C ASN A 56 6.60 7.76 -14.24
N VAL A 57 7.09 6.57 -14.56
CA VAL A 57 7.39 5.56 -13.56
C VAL A 57 8.60 6.00 -12.73
N LEU A 58 8.38 6.23 -11.44
CA LEU A 58 9.44 6.54 -10.48
C LEU A 58 10.02 5.27 -9.89
N LYS A 59 9.15 4.32 -9.53
CA LYS A 59 9.55 3.08 -8.87
C LYS A 59 8.57 1.94 -9.14
N VAL A 60 9.12 0.74 -9.26
CA VAL A 60 8.36 -0.50 -9.32
C VAL A 60 8.83 -1.40 -8.18
N HIS A 61 7.94 -1.71 -7.26
CA HIS A 61 8.20 -2.66 -6.19
C HIS A 61 7.57 -4.01 -6.54
N PRO A 62 8.37 -5.05 -6.85
CA PRO A 62 7.88 -6.42 -6.86
C PRO A 62 7.39 -6.75 -5.44
N VAL A 63 6.14 -7.18 -5.33
CA VAL A 63 5.55 -7.46 -4.02
C VAL A 63 5.84 -8.89 -3.62
N LYS A 64 6.62 -9.03 -2.56
CA LYS A 64 6.99 -10.30 -1.93
C LYS A 64 6.93 -10.17 -0.43
N ASP A 65 6.78 -11.30 0.26
CA ASP A 65 6.89 -11.39 1.71
C ASP A 65 8.28 -10.93 2.20
N LYS A 66 8.42 -10.79 3.50
CA LYS A 66 9.68 -10.34 4.14
C LYS A 66 10.88 -11.24 3.78
N GLU A 67 10.65 -12.53 3.61
CA GLU A 67 11.66 -13.52 3.24
C GLU A 67 11.94 -13.56 1.74
N GLY A 68 11.15 -12.89 0.92
CA GLY A 68 11.27 -12.88 -0.54
C GLY A 68 10.82 -14.18 -1.23
N LYS A 69 10.15 -15.07 -0.49
CA LYS A 69 9.75 -16.41 -0.95
C LYS A 69 8.42 -16.42 -1.67
N GLN A 70 7.43 -15.67 -1.15
CA GLN A 70 6.08 -15.63 -1.68
C GLN A 70 5.79 -14.27 -2.29
N SER A 71 5.33 -14.25 -3.53
CA SER A 71 4.83 -13.04 -4.15
C SER A 71 3.35 -12.82 -3.83
N SER A 72 2.91 -11.55 -3.79
CA SER A 72 1.55 -11.19 -3.46
C SER A 72 0.97 -10.18 -4.43
N ARG A 73 -0.32 -10.36 -4.71
CA ARG A 73 -1.15 -9.33 -5.32
C ARG A 73 -1.31 -8.17 -4.34
N VAL A 74 -1.50 -6.97 -4.86
CA VAL A 74 -1.90 -5.81 -4.06
C VAL A 74 -3.41 -5.64 -4.20
N SER A 75 -4.16 -5.92 -3.13
CA SER A 75 -5.62 -5.92 -3.16
C SER A 75 -6.23 -4.53 -3.04
N ALA A 76 -5.57 -3.64 -2.32
CA ALA A 76 -6.01 -2.27 -2.14
C ALA A 76 -4.81 -1.34 -1.92
N VAL A 77 -4.92 -0.11 -2.37
CA VAL A 77 -4.00 0.99 -2.02
C VAL A 77 -4.80 2.26 -1.78
N TYR A 78 -4.53 2.94 -0.66
CA TYR A 78 -5.19 4.19 -0.28
C TYR A 78 -4.18 5.22 0.18
N THR A 79 -4.56 6.49 0.04
CA THR A 79 -3.76 7.62 0.50
C THR A 79 -4.02 7.89 1.96
N ALA A 80 -2.97 7.93 2.76
CA ALA A 80 -2.95 8.43 4.13
C ALA A 80 -2.31 9.82 4.12
N GLU A 81 -3.10 10.84 3.76
CA GLU A 81 -2.60 12.19 3.51
C GLU A 81 -1.87 12.80 4.72
N PRO A 82 -2.38 12.75 5.97
CA PRO A 82 -1.69 13.31 7.12
C PRO A 82 -0.32 12.66 7.39
N ARG A 83 -0.14 11.43 6.94
CA ARG A 83 1.11 10.68 7.05
C ARG A 83 2.02 10.86 5.83
N ARG A 84 1.57 11.58 4.81
CA ARG A 84 2.24 11.71 3.51
C ARG A 84 2.68 10.37 2.95
N SER A 85 1.78 9.40 2.96
CA SER A 85 2.06 8.03 2.54
C SER A 85 0.88 7.37 1.83
N PHE A 86 1.20 6.32 1.08
CA PHE A 86 0.24 5.34 0.59
C PHE A 86 0.29 4.11 1.49
N VAL A 87 -0.87 3.53 1.78
CA VAL A 87 -0.97 2.27 2.48
C VAL A 87 -1.55 1.23 1.53
N ALA A 88 -0.89 0.08 1.44
CA ALA A 88 -1.28 -1.01 0.54
C ALA A 88 -1.50 -2.31 1.31
N ALA A 89 -2.62 -2.97 1.03
CA ALA A 89 -2.91 -4.31 1.53
C ALA A 89 -2.38 -5.38 0.58
N LEU A 90 -1.71 -6.39 1.13
CA LEU A 90 -1.15 -7.50 0.37
C LEU A 90 -2.03 -8.75 0.55
N LYS A 91 -2.62 -9.18 -0.56
CA LYS A 91 -3.67 -10.20 -0.56
C LYS A 91 -3.20 -11.60 -0.16
N ASP A 92 -2.01 -11.97 -0.58
CA ASP A 92 -1.54 -13.36 -0.52
C ASP A 92 -0.48 -13.59 0.55
N VAL A 93 -0.13 -12.53 1.29
CA VAL A 93 0.79 -12.56 2.44
C VAL A 93 0.22 -11.73 3.59
N LYS A 94 0.57 -12.08 4.82
CA LYS A 94 0.11 -11.38 6.02
C LYS A 94 0.94 -10.13 6.27
N GLU A 95 0.91 -9.21 5.33
CA GLU A 95 1.62 -7.94 5.41
C GLU A 95 0.78 -6.80 4.83
N ALA A 96 1.01 -5.60 5.36
CA ALA A 96 0.62 -4.34 4.73
C ALA A 96 1.86 -3.47 4.55
N TRP A 97 1.87 -2.66 3.50
CA TRP A 97 2.97 -1.76 3.21
C TRP A 97 2.53 -0.32 3.33
N GLU A 98 3.33 0.49 4.01
CA GLU A 98 3.24 1.94 3.98
C GLU A 98 4.40 2.50 3.17
N VAL A 99 4.12 3.30 2.15
CA VAL A 99 5.12 3.90 1.26
C VAL A 99 5.00 5.41 1.35
N SER A 100 5.99 6.04 1.99
CA SER A 100 6.00 7.49 2.14
C SER A 100 6.37 8.20 0.84
N TYR A 101 5.62 9.24 0.50
CA TYR A 101 5.98 10.21 -0.54
C TYR A 101 6.56 11.51 0.05
N ASP A 102 6.93 11.52 1.33
CA ASP A 102 7.69 12.61 1.91
C ASP A 102 9.18 12.43 1.60
N PRO A 103 9.83 13.39 0.91
CA PRO A 103 11.27 13.33 0.66
C PRO A 103 12.13 13.28 1.93
N LYS A 104 11.57 13.70 3.08
CA LYS A 104 12.23 13.69 4.38
C LYS A 104 11.87 12.47 5.23
N ALA A 105 11.19 11.48 4.64
CA ALA A 105 10.83 10.27 5.36
C ALA A 105 12.07 9.59 5.97
N PRO A 106 12.00 9.17 7.24
CA PRO A 106 13.13 8.53 7.91
C PRO A 106 13.50 7.22 7.21
N GLU A 107 14.77 6.86 7.31
CA GLU A 107 15.27 5.61 6.76
C GLU A 107 14.57 4.40 7.40
N ILE A 108 14.40 3.36 6.62
CA ILE A 108 13.76 2.11 7.01
C ILE A 108 14.84 1.06 7.24
N PRO A 109 14.82 0.36 8.39
CA PRO A 109 15.68 -0.79 8.60
C PRO A 109 15.39 -1.92 7.60
N ALA A 110 16.38 -2.34 6.83
CA ALA A 110 16.23 -3.32 5.76
C ALA A 110 16.94 -4.66 6.06
N GLY A 111 17.23 -4.95 7.30
CA GLY A 111 17.93 -6.17 7.68
C GLY A 111 18.10 -6.33 9.18
N VAL A 112 19.02 -7.20 9.58
CA VAL A 112 19.41 -7.33 10.98
C VAL A 112 20.17 -6.08 11.40
N ILE A 113 19.70 -5.41 12.44
CA ILE A 113 20.35 -4.25 13.02
C ILE A 113 21.07 -4.75 14.25
N HIS A 114 22.40 -4.74 14.20
CA HIS A 114 23.24 -5.12 15.35
C HIS A 114 23.28 -4.01 16.39
N ASP A 115 23.35 -2.76 15.95
CA ASP A 115 23.34 -1.60 16.84
C ASP A 115 22.69 -0.39 16.14
N PHE A 116 21.62 0.14 16.74
CA PHE A 116 20.94 1.33 16.25
C PHE A 116 21.76 2.61 16.45
N GLN A 117 22.51 2.68 17.53
CA GLN A 117 23.29 3.87 17.87
C GLN A 117 24.45 4.08 16.91
N TYR A 118 25.10 3.01 16.50
CA TYR A 118 26.23 3.05 15.55
C TYR A 118 25.79 2.77 14.10
N ARG A 119 24.48 2.60 13.84
CA ARG A 119 23.93 2.29 12.53
C ARG A 119 24.53 1.02 11.91
N GLU A 120 24.84 0.05 12.74
CA GLU A 120 25.28 -1.27 12.30
C GLU A 120 24.10 -2.06 11.74
N GLY A 121 23.84 -1.89 10.47
CA GLY A 121 22.75 -2.56 9.76
C GLY A 121 22.50 -1.98 8.39
N ALA A 122 21.68 -2.66 7.62
CA ALA A 122 21.25 -2.18 6.32
C ALA A 122 20.04 -1.25 6.49
N PHE A 123 20.12 -0.05 5.94
CA PHE A 123 19.03 0.91 5.89
C PHE A 123 18.75 1.27 4.45
N VAL A 124 17.48 1.52 4.13
CA VAL A 124 17.04 2.07 2.87
C VAL A 124 16.35 3.41 3.08
N PRO A 125 16.43 4.35 2.14
CA PRO A 125 15.69 5.61 2.24
C PRO A 125 14.20 5.36 2.49
N GLY A 126 13.56 6.16 3.34
CA GLY A 126 12.12 6.05 3.58
C GLY A 126 11.29 6.52 2.39
N PHE A 127 11.80 7.50 1.63
CA PHE A 127 11.10 8.04 0.48
C PHE A 127 10.89 7.00 -0.62
N LEU A 128 9.64 6.78 -0.97
CA LEU A 128 9.16 5.83 -1.98
C LEU A 128 9.63 4.37 -1.78
N ASN A 129 9.96 3.99 -0.55
CA ASN A 129 10.25 2.60 -0.19
C ASN A 129 9.24 2.05 0.82
N PRO A 130 8.90 0.76 0.73
CA PRO A 130 7.88 0.17 1.58
C PRO A 130 8.39 -0.07 3.01
N LYS A 131 7.64 0.45 3.97
CA LYS A 131 7.73 0.13 5.38
C LYS A 131 6.70 -0.95 5.69
N ARG A 132 7.15 -2.12 6.12
CA ARG A 132 6.32 -3.31 6.27
C ARG A 132 5.65 -3.36 7.64
N SER A 133 4.38 -3.72 7.66
CA SER A 133 3.64 -4.13 8.86
C SER A 133 3.33 -5.62 8.77
N ILE A 134 3.62 -6.37 9.83
CA ILE A 134 3.36 -7.81 9.89
C ILE A 134 1.99 -8.00 10.55
N LEU A 135 1.15 -8.78 9.92
CA LEU A 135 -0.25 -8.98 10.29
C LEU A 135 -0.48 -10.39 10.87
N ASP A 136 -1.48 -10.49 11.72
CA ASP A 136 -1.92 -11.78 12.25
C ASP A 136 -2.73 -12.57 11.22
N ASP A 137 -3.43 -11.85 10.31
CA ASP A 137 -4.21 -12.45 9.23
C ASP A 137 -4.07 -11.66 7.93
N TYR A 138 -4.57 -12.23 6.83
CA TYR A 138 -4.59 -11.56 5.53
C TYR A 138 -5.46 -10.29 5.57
N LEU A 139 -5.15 -9.34 4.70
CA LEU A 139 -5.90 -8.10 4.56
C LEU A 139 -6.24 -7.90 3.08
N ASP A 140 -7.54 -7.98 2.74
CA ASP A 140 -8.00 -7.77 1.36
C ASP A 140 -8.34 -6.31 1.10
N ASP A 141 -9.00 -5.68 2.07
CA ASP A 141 -9.44 -4.30 2.00
C ASP A 141 -9.47 -3.69 3.41
N PHE A 142 -9.35 -2.38 3.50
CA PHE A 142 -9.25 -1.68 4.77
C PHE A 142 -9.70 -0.23 4.67
N PHE A 143 -9.90 0.40 5.80
CA PHE A 143 -10.06 1.84 5.94
C PHE A 143 -9.13 2.36 7.04
N CYS A 144 -8.75 3.63 6.95
CA CYS A 144 -7.95 4.29 7.98
C CYS A 144 -8.84 4.84 9.09
N THR A 145 -8.36 4.84 10.32
CA THR A 145 -8.94 5.63 11.41
C THR A 145 -8.83 7.13 11.11
N PRO A 146 -9.65 7.99 11.74
CA PRO A 146 -9.63 9.43 11.45
C PRO A 146 -8.29 10.12 11.69
N ASP A 147 -7.46 9.59 12.58
CA ASP A 147 -6.11 10.07 12.87
C ASP A 147 -5.03 9.43 11.99
N TYR A 148 -5.42 8.46 11.14
CA TYR A 148 -4.53 7.71 10.24
C TYR A 148 -3.41 6.93 10.94
N ASN A 149 -3.51 6.68 12.24
CA ASN A 149 -2.54 5.86 12.95
C ASN A 149 -2.80 4.37 12.81
N GLU A 150 -4.04 4.02 12.49
CA GLU A 150 -4.49 2.64 12.38
C GLU A 150 -5.24 2.40 11.08
N VAL A 151 -5.21 1.15 10.64
CA VAL A 151 -6.09 0.65 9.59
C VAL A 151 -6.89 -0.53 10.11
N MET A 152 -8.14 -0.63 9.67
CA MET A 152 -9.06 -1.69 10.04
C MET A 152 -9.57 -2.38 8.79
N GLY A 153 -9.60 -3.70 8.80
CA GLY A 153 -10.10 -4.45 7.68
C GLY A 153 -10.15 -5.95 7.92
N ALA A 154 -10.55 -6.66 6.90
CA ALA A 154 -10.73 -8.11 6.94
C ALA A 154 -10.18 -8.79 5.69
N SER A 155 -9.94 -10.09 5.80
CA SER A 155 -9.65 -10.94 4.64
C SER A 155 -10.96 -11.40 3.98
N ARG A 156 -10.85 -11.81 2.72
CA ARG A 156 -11.97 -12.37 1.97
C ARG A 156 -12.51 -13.68 2.57
N GLU A 157 -11.67 -14.43 3.25
CA GLU A 157 -12.05 -15.70 3.86
C GLU A 157 -12.91 -15.51 5.12
N GLY A 158 -12.96 -14.27 5.62
CA GLY A 158 -13.97 -13.81 6.56
C GLY A 158 -13.82 -14.32 7.98
N GLY A 159 -14.80 -13.94 8.81
CA GLY A 159 -14.93 -14.36 10.19
C GLY A 159 -14.22 -13.46 11.19
N LYS A 160 -13.14 -12.78 10.81
CA LYS A 160 -12.42 -11.86 11.68
C LYS A 160 -11.99 -10.61 10.96
N GLY A 161 -12.12 -9.48 11.63
CA GLY A 161 -11.47 -8.24 11.32
C GLY A 161 -10.24 -8.02 12.20
N GLN A 162 -9.34 -7.16 11.76
CA GLN A 162 -8.15 -6.78 12.51
C GLN A 162 -7.90 -5.29 12.46
N VAL A 163 -7.29 -4.78 13.52
CA VAL A 163 -6.78 -3.42 13.62
C VAL A 163 -5.27 -3.47 13.59
N VAL A 164 -4.68 -2.75 12.65
CA VAL A 164 -3.23 -2.68 12.46
C VAL A 164 -2.75 -1.28 12.76
N HIS A 165 -1.80 -1.15 13.68
CA HIS A 165 -1.20 0.16 13.99
C HIS A 165 0.02 0.39 13.11
N LEU A 166 -0.01 1.47 12.31
CA LEU A 166 0.99 1.74 11.28
C LEU A 166 2.37 2.10 11.83
N ASP A 167 2.46 2.68 13.04
CA ASP A 167 3.77 3.00 13.64
C ASP A 167 4.35 1.80 14.39
N VAL A 168 3.50 1.05 15.10
CA VAL A 168 3.89 -0.22 15.75
C VAL A 168 4.13 -1.34 14.72
N ARG A 169 3.53 -1.22 13.52
CA ARG A 169 3.69 -2.09 12.35
C ARG A 169 3.27 -3.54 12.60
N ARG A 170 2.16 -3.70 13.29
CA ARG A 170 1.55 -5.02 13.55
C ARG A 170 0.07 -4.90 13.89
N THR A 171 -0.62 -6.02 13.85
CA THR A 171 -1.96 -6.14 14.41
C THR A 171 -1.92 -5.87 15.92
N ILE A 172 -2.85 -5.02 16.38
CA ILE A 172 -3.00 -4.65 17.80
C ILE A 172 -4.32 -5.16 18.40
N ALA A 173 -5.30 -5.45 17.56
CA ALA A 173 -6.59 -6.01 17.97
C ALA A 173 -7.20 -6.85 16.85
N THR A 174 -8.00 -7.82 17.24
CA THR A 174 -8.87 -8.61 16.36
C THR A 174 -10.27 -8.64 16.91
N PHE A 175 -11.28 -8.75 16.04
CA PHE A 175 -12.68 -8.81 16.40
C PHE A 175 -13.44 -9.75 15.47
N ASP A 176 -14.54 -10.30 15.96
CA ASP A 176 -15.40 -11.14 15.14
C ASP A 176 -16.15 -10.27 14.12
N LEU A 177 -16.09 -10.67 12.86
CA LEU A 177 -16.71 -9.96 11.75
C LEU A 177 -17.41 -10.98 10.85
N PRO A 178 -18.73 -11.15 10.97
CA PRO A 178 -19.46 -12.03 10.08
C PRO A 178 -19.51 -11.43 8.66
N GLY A 179 -18.85 -12.09 7.73
CA GLY A 179 -18.75 -11.66 6.35
C GLY A 179 -17.56 -10.75 6.07
N MET A 180 -17.48 -10.26 4.85
CA MET A 180 -16.46 -9.34 4.39
C MET A 180 -17.11 -7.99 4.06
N PRO A 181 -16.87 -6.93 4.85
CA PRO A 181 -17.35 -5.61 4.47
C PRO A 181 -16.60 -5.16 3.22
N HIS A 182 -17.32 -4.93 2.15
CA HIS A 182 -16.80 -4.18 1.00
C HIS A 182 -16.78 -2.69 1.34
N LEU A 183 -15.66 -2.08 1.12
CA LEU A 183 -15.48 -0.67 1.37
C LEU A 183 -16.32 0.19 0.42
N GLY A 184 -17.20 0.86 0.98
CA GLY A 184 -17.93 1.97 0.42
C GLY A 184 -18.33 2.95 1.52
N SER A 185 -18.04 2.59 2.76
CA SER A 185 -18.46 3.37 3.92
C SER A 185 -17.23 3.83 4.69
N GLY A 186 -16.79 5.04 4.43
CA GLY A 186 -15.94 5.74 5.38
C GLY A 186 -16.71 6.00 6.68
N ILE A 187 -16.04 5.93 7.82
CA ILE A 187 -16.58 6.43 9.07
C ILE A 187 -16.52 7.96 8.97
N THR A 188 -17.68 8.59 8.82
CA THR A 188 -17.82 10.02 9.00
C THR A 188 -18.22 10.30 10.43
N TRP A 189 -17.41 11.05 11.14
CA TRP A 189 -17.78 11.64 12.41
C TRP A 189 -18.57 12.91 12.12
N MET A 190 -19.79 12.98 12.61
CA MET A 190 -20.57 14.21 12.66
C MET A 190 -20.36 14.90 14.00
#